data_3696f98265627eea8cc726a33df5c66d
#
_entry.id   3696f98265627eea8cc726a33df5c66d
#
_cell.length_a   1.000
_cell.length_b   1.000
_cell.length_c   1.000
_cell.angle_alpha   90.00
_cell.angle_beta   90.00
_cell.angle_gamma   90.00
#
_symmetry.space_group_name_H-M   'P 1'
#
loop_
_entity.id
_entity.type
_entity.pdbx_description
1 polymer ?
#
loop_
_entity_poly.entity_id
_entity_poly.type
_entity_poly.pdbx_seq_one_letter_code
_entity_poly.pdbx_strand_id
1 'polypeptide(L)'
;MRVVIAEDSVLLQAGLAKILAASGIDVVAAVGDAESLLAAVTEHQPDAVIADVRMPPAHTDEGIRAALVIRQQWPQVAVLVLSQYVEERYAADLLSANTSRVGYLL
;
A
#
# COMPACT_ATOMS: atom_id res chain seq x y z
N MET A 1 -14.66 -0.25 6.61
CA MET A 1 -13.47 0.32 5.96
C MET A 1 -13.13 -0.51 4.74
N ARG A 2 -12.89 0.15 3.64
CA ARG A 2 -12.55 -0.48 2.36
C ARG A 2 -11.04 -0.32 2.12
N VAL A 3 -10.37 -1.43 1.79
CA VAL A 3 -8.92 -1.48 1.70
C VAL A 3 -8.47 -2.14 0.40
N VAL A 4 -7.41 -1.61 -0.22
CA VAL A 4 -6.69 -2.25 -1.32
C VAL A 4 -5.36 -2.77 -0.78
N ILE A 5 -5.01 -4.00 -1.13
CA ILE A 5 -3.73 -4.62 -0.79
C ILE A 5 -2.88 -4.70 -2.05
N ALA A 6 -1.61 -4.30 -1.94
CA ALA A 6 -0.62 -4.48 -2.99
C ALA A 6 0.54 -5.31 -2.44
N GLU A 7 0.63 -6.57 -2.89
CA GLU A 7 1.63 -7.54 -2.46
C GLU A 7 1.82 -8.57 -3.56
N ASP A 8 3.03 -8.75 -4.04
CA ASP A 8 3.31 -9.67 -5.14
C ASP A 8 3.35 -11.13 -4.73
N SER A 9 3.59 -11.44 -3.46
CA SER A 9 3.49 -12.80 -2.95
C SER A 9 2.04 -13.20 -2.79
N VAL A 10 1.60 -14.21 -3.56
CA VAL A 10 0.23 -14.70 -3.50
C VAL A 10 -0.12 -15.19 -2.10
N LEU A 11 0.82 -15.85 -1.43
CA LEU A 11 0.61 -16.37 -0.08
C LEU A 11 0.41 -15.25 0.95
N LEU A 12 1.27 -14.23 0.91
CA LEU A 12 1.16 -13.09 1.81
C LEU A 12 -0.09 -12.27 1.53
N GLN A 13 -0.41 -12.07 0.25
CA GLN A 13 -1.61 -11.36 -0.16
C GLN A 13 -2.86 -12.04 0.39
N ALA A 14 -2.96 -13.36 0.23
CA ALA A 14 -4.09 -14.13 0.73
C ALA A 14 -4.16 -14.10 2.25
N GLY A 15 -3.02 -14.19 2.94
CA GLY A 15 -2.95 -14.12 4.39
C GLY A 15 -3.41 -12.77 4.93
N LEU A 16 -2.95 -11.69 4.34
CA LEU A 16 -3.38 -10.33 4.71
C LEU A 16 -4.88 -10.14 4.49
N ALA A 17 -5.37 -10.57 3.33
CA ALA A 17 -6.80 -10.45 3.02
C ALA A 17 -7.65 -11.19 4.04
N LYS A 18 -7.23 -12.39 4.44
CA LYS A 18 -7.95 -13.21 5.42
C LYS A 18 -7.97 -12.56 6.80
N ILE A 19 -6.83 -12.04 7.24
CA ILE A 19 -6.72 -11.36 8.54
C ILE A 19 -7.60 -10.11 8.57
N LEU A 20 -7.56 -9.32 7.53
CA LEU A 20 -8.35 -8.09 7.45
C LEU A 20 -9.84 -8.39 7.40
N ALA A 21 -10.26 -9.39 6.63
CA ALA A 21 -11.66 -9.81 6.56
C ALA A 21 -12.16 -10.30 7.91
N ALA A 22 -11.34 -11.05 8.64
CA ALA A 22 -11.68 -11.52 9.98
C ALA A 22 -11.85 -10.36 10.98
N SER A 23 -11.21 -9.23 10.73
CA SER A 23 -11.33 -8.01 11.54
C SER A 23 -12.48 -7.10 11.09
N GLY A 24 -13.29 -7.52 10.13
CA GLY A 24 -14.40 -6.73 9.62
C GLY A 24 -14.02 -5.69 8.58
N ILE A 25 -12.82 -5.78 8.02
CA ILE A 25 -12.33 -4.87 6.99
C ILE A 25 -12.64 -5.45 5.61
N ASP A 26 -13.19 -4.62 4.73
CA ASP A 26 -13.57 -5.03 3.39
C ASP A 26 -12.38 -4.84 2.42
N VAL A 27 -11.78 -5.93 1.97
CA VAL A 27 -10.71 -5.92 0.98
C VAL A 27 -11.35 -5.86 -0.41
N VAL A 28 -11.34 -4.69 -1.02
CA VAL A 28 -12.03 -4.45 -2.30
C VAL A 28 -11.18 -4.85 -3.50
N ALA A 29 -9.86 -4.93 -3.35
CA ALA A 29 -8.96 -5.41 -4.38
C ALA A 29 -7.65 -5.86 -3.76
N ALA A 30 -7.01 -6.86 -4.38
CA ALA A 30 -5.69 -7.33 -4.03
C ALA A 30 -4.89 -7.46 -5.33
N VAL A 31 -3.77 -6.75 -5.40
CA VAL A 31 -2.97 -6.62 -6.62
C VAL A 31 -1.51 -6.96 -6.33
N GLY A 32 -0.72 -7.16 -7.37
CA GLY A 32 0.66 -7.63 -7.22
C GLY A 32 1.74 -6.68 -7.72
N ASP A 33 1.38 -5.50 -8.20
CA ASP A 33 2.34 -4.52 -8.73
C ASP A 33 1.83 -3.09 -8.55
N ALA A 34 2.73 -2.12 -8.74
CA ALA A 34 2.42 -0.72 -8.51
C ALA A 34 1.41 -0.17 -9.51
N GLU A 35 1.48 -0.56 -10.77
CA GLU A 35 0.55 -0.10 -11.79
C GLU A 35 -0.88 -0.57 -11.48
N SER A 36 -1.03 -1.83 -11.14
CA SER A 36 -2.33 -2.38 -10.75
C SER A 36 -2.86 -1.73 -9.47
N LEU A 37 -1.95 -1.37 -8.54
CA LEU A 37 -2.33 -0.65 -7.32
C LEU A 37 -2.94 0.70 -7.65
N LEU A 38 -2.30 1.48 -8.50
CA LEU A 38 -2.81 2.81 -8.87
C LEU A 38 -4.14 2.71 -9.60
N ALA A 39 -4.29 1.71 -10.47
CA ALA A 39 -5.56 1.45 -11.15
C ALA A 39 -6.67 1.08 -10.16
N ALA A 40 -6.36 0.24 -9.18
CA ALA A 40 -7.33 -0.17 -8.17
C ALA A 40 -7.76 1.00 -7.28
N VAL A 41 -6.84 1.88 -6.91
CA VAL A 41 -7.17 3.08 -6.13
C VAL A 41 -8.08 4.01 -6.93
N THR A 42 -7.79 4.18 -8.21
CA THR A 42 -8.63 5.00 -9.11
C THR A 42 -10.05 4.44 -9.20
N GLU A 43 -10.17 3.12 -9.36
CA GLU A 43 -11.46 2.46 -9.56
C GLU A 43 -12.27 2.42 -8.26
N HIS A 44 -11.65 2.00 -7.16
CA HIS A 44 -12.36 1.70 -5.91
C HIS A 44 -12.40 2.87 -4.93
N GLN A 45 -11.46 3.79 -5.02
CA GLN A 45 -11.30 4.91 -4.08
C GLN A 45 -11.42 4.42 -2.64
N PRO A 46 -10.48 3.56 -2.19
CA PRO A 46 -10.57 2.94 -0.87
C PRO A 46 -10.32 3.93 0.25
N ASP A 47 -10.61 3.51 1.47
CA ASP A 47 -10.25 4.29 2.67
C ASP A 47 -8.78 4.18 2.98
N ALA A 48 -8.17 3.02 2.68
CA ALA A 48 -6.78 2.75 2.97
C ALA A 48 -6.14 1.81 1.96
N VAL A 49 -4.83 1.88 1.87
CA VAL A 49 -3.99 1.00 1.05
C VAL A 49 -2.93 0.38 1.94
N ILE A 50 -2.71 -0.92 1.79
CA ILE A 50 -1.58 -1.63 2.39
C ILE A 50 -0.70 -2.09 1.25
N ALA A 51 0.53 -1.59 1.16
CA ALA A 51 1.42 -1.84 0.04
C ALA A 51 2.79 -2.33 0.49
N ASP A 52 3.31 -3.37 -0.18
CA ASP A 52 4.69 -3.77 -0.02
C ASP A 52 5.60 -2.73 -0.66
N VAL A 53 6.78 -2.50 -0.06
CA VAL A 53 7.79 -1.60 -0.60
C VAL A 53 8.31 -2.11 -1.93
N ARG A 54 8.61 -3.40 -2.01
CA ARG A 54 9.27 -4.02 -3.17
C ARG A 54 8.28 -4.84 -3.97
N MET A 55 7.94 -4.33 -5.15
CA MET A 55 7.03 -5.00 -6.06
C MET A 55 7.61 -5.06 -7.47
N PRO A 56 7.08 -5.93 -8.35
CA PRO A 56 7.50 -5.94 -9.75
C PRO A 56 7.36 -4.55 -10.41
N PRO A 57 8.17 -4.24 -11.41
CA PRO A 57 9.11 -5.16 -12.05
C PRO A 57 10.48 -5.28 -11.39
N ALA A 58 10.95 -4.27 -10.66
CA ALA A 58 12.33 -4.24 -10.17
C ALA A 58 12.49 -4.74 -8.74
N HIS A 59 11.41 -4.85 -7.97
CA HIS A 59 11.41 -5.25 -6.55
C HIS A 59 12.34 -4.37 -5.70
N THR A 60 12.32 -3.05 -5.93
CA THR A 60 13.15 -2.08 -5.18
C THR A 60 12.29 -1.17 -4.32
N ASP A 61 11.66 -0.16 -4.94
CA ASP A 61 10.93 0.87 -4.21
C ASP A 61 9.56 1.20 -4.83
N GLU A 62 9.05 0.32 -5.68
CA GLU A 62 7.80 0.55 -6.40
C GLU A 62 6.63 0.84 -5.47
N GLY A 63 6.56 0.13 -4.34
CA GLY A 63 5.49 0.35 -3.36
C GLY A 63 5.55 1.74 -2.74
N ILE A 64 6.73 2.23 -2.40
CA ILE A 64 6.89 3.57 -1.85
C ILE A 64 6.58 4.63 -2.90
N ARG A 65 7.03 4.44 -4.13
CA ARG A 65 6.72 5.38 -5.22
C ARG A 65 5.23 5.47 -5.46
N ALA A 66 4.55 4.33 -5.50
CA ALA A 66 3.10 4.30 -5.64
C ALA A 66 2.42 4.99 -4.45
N ALA A 67 2.90 4.76 -3.23
CA ALA A 67 2.37 5.40 -2.04
C ALA A 67 2.49 6.92 -2.11
N LEU A 68 3.61 7.44 -2.60
CA LEU A 68 3.80 8.88 -2.77
C LEU A 68 2.80 9.46 -3.78
N VAL A 69 2.57 8.78 -4.89
CA VAL A 69 1.57 9.19 -5.88
C VAL A 69 0.17 9.21 -5.27
N ILE A 70 -0.17 8.17 -4.51
CA ILE A 70 -1.48 8.07 -3.86
C ILE A 70 -1.67 9.21 -2.87
N ARG A 71 -0.66 9.50 -2.04
CA ARG A 71 -0.73 10.60 -1.08
C ARG A 71 -0.92 11.95 -1.77
N GLN A 72 -0.33 12.11 -2.94
CA GLN A 72 -0.42 13.36 -3.70
C GLN A 72 -1.79 13.52 -4.38
N GLN A 73 -2.29 12.46 -5.00
CA GLN A 73 -3.53 12.51 -5.78
C GLN A 73 -4.80 12.25 -4.95
N TRP A 74 -4.68 11.43 -3.91
CA TRP A 74 -5.82 11.07 -3.04
C TRP A 74 -5.41 11.25 -1.57
N PRO A 75 -5.29 12.51 -1.10
CA PRO A 75 -4.77 12.76 0.26
C PRO A 75 -5.65 12.19 1.38
N GLN A 76 -6.90 11.87 1.10
CA GLN A 76 -7.80 11.26 2.07
C GLN A 76 -7.57 9.76 2.27
N VAL A 77 -6.84 9.10 1.35
CA VAL A 77 -6.56 7.67 1.44
C VAL A 77 -5.39 7.46 2.40
N ALA A 78 -5.60 6.64 3.43
CA ALA A 78 -4.53 6.26 4.34
C ALA A 78 -3.61 5.23 3.66
N VAL A 79 -2.32 5.35 3.90
CA VAL A 79 -1.34 4.45 3.30
C VAL A 79 -0.49 3.81 4.39
N LEU A 80 -0.44 2.47 4.38
CA LEU A 80 0.43 1.68 5.24
C LEU A 80 1.42 0.93 4.34
N VAL A 81 2.69 1.13 4.57
CA VAL A 81 3.76 0.51 3.79
C VAL A 81 4.41 -0.60 4.60
N LEU A 82 4.46 -1.80 4.03
CA LEU A 82 5.10 -2.97 4.65
C LEU A 82 6.49 -3.16 4.06
N SER A 83 7.49 -3.39 4.92
CA SER A 83 8.86 -3.59 4.45
C SER A 83 9.61 -4.51 5.40
N GLN A 84 10.44 -5.40 4.82
CA GLN A 84 11.40 -6.18 5.59
C GLN A 84 12.67 -5.40 5.89
N TYR A 85 12.91 -4.31 5.14
CA TYR A 85 14.09 -3.48 5.27
C TYR A 85 13.68 -2.03 5.38
N VAL A 86 14.34 -1.30 6.28
CA VAL A 86 14.09 0.14 6.41
C VAL A 86 14.77 0.85 5.25
N GLU A 87 13.98 1.47 4.41
CA GLU A 87 14.46 2.36 3.35
C GLU A 87 14.33 3.79 3.89
N GLU A 88 15.26 4.18 4.76
CA GLU A 88 15.15 5.44 5.51
C GLU A 88 14.89 6.65 4.62
N ARG A 89 15.57 6.70 3.47
CA ARG A 89 15.39 7.82 2.54
C ARG A 89 13.95 7.93 2.05
N TYR A 90 13.37 6.80 1.64
CA TYR A 90 12.00 6.80 1.12
C TYR A 90 10.98 6.96 2.23
N ALA A 91 11.23 6.38 3.39
CA ALA A 91 10.36 6.55 4.54
C ALA A 91 10.30 8.02 4.98
N ALA A 92 11.46 8.70 5.00
CA ALA A 92 11.51 10.11 5.33
C ALA A 92 10.73 10.95 4.33
N ASP A 93 10.88 10.69 3.04
CA ASP A 93 10.13 11.39 1.99
C ASP A 93 8.63 11.18 2.14
N LEU A 94 8.21 9.94 2.36
CA LEU A 94 6.80 9.60 2.53
C LEU A 94 6.20 10.29 3.75
N LEU A 95 6.90 10.24 4.88
CA LEU A 95 6.43 10.83 6.13
C LEU A 95 6.42 12.35 6.07
N SER A 96 7.41 12.97 5.42
CA SER A 96 7.49 14.42 5.30
C SER A 96 6.41 14.98 4.37
N ALA A 97 5.92 14.19 3.43
CA ALA A 97 4.86 14.64 2.52
C ALA A 97 3.54 14.89 3.26
N ASN A 98 3.16 13.99 4.17
CA ASN A 98 1.99 14.15 5.01
C ASN A 98 1.96 13.04 6.06
N THR A 99 2.16 13.38 7.31
CA THR A 99 2.29 12.39 8.38
C THR A 99 0.98 11.89 8.95
N SER A 100 -0.13 12.57 8.68
CA SER A 100 -1.40 12.26 9.37
C SER A 100 -2.05 10.95 8.91
N ARG A 101 -1.72 10.46 7.70
CA ARG A 101 -2.37 9.28 7.13
C ARG A 101 -1.37 8.27 6.57
N VAL A 102 -0.14 8.28 7.08
CA VAL A 102 0.90 7.39 6.62
C VAL A 102 1.42 6.56 7.78
N GLY A 103 1.55 5.26 7.55
CA GLY A 103 2.19 4.33 8.46
C GLY A 103 3.31 3.57 7.74
N TYR A 104 4.36 3.23 8.47
CA TYR A 104 5.47 2.43 7.97
C TYR A 104 5.68 1.26 8.92
N LEU A 105 5.55 0.03 8.39
CA LEU A 105 5.65 -1.19 9.19
C LEU A 105 6.78 -2.06 8.64
N LEU A 106 7.65 -2.48 9.53
CA LEU A 106 8.79 -3.34 9.21
C LEU A 106 8.43 -4.82 9.30
#